data_fa538b1b7ac2a1c41b2080555b0b0985
#
_entry.id   fa538b1b7ac2a1c41b2080555b0b0985
#
_cell.length_a   1.000
_cell.length_b   1.000
_cell.length_c   1.000
_cell.angle_alpha   90.00
_cell.angle_beta   90.00
_cell.angle_gamma   90.00
#
_symmetry.space_group_name_H-M   'P 1'
#
loop_
_entity.id
_entity.type
_entity.pdbx_description
1 polymer ?
#
loop_
_entity_poly.entity_id
_entity_poly.type
_entity_poly.pdbx_seq_one_letter_code
_entity_poly.pdbx_strand_id
1 'polypeptide(L)'
;VGSEMCIRDRIMSTGGGWQDQVGGLTPGVKYITSRPGIRQKIHVTYLELDQDTKKELQERFVLIYTGQRRLARNLLREVVGNYIGGRRESIEALKEMKRLAVLMRFELEQGNIDAFAKLLNEHWEVSKLLDQGSTNTCIDQIFESCEDMIDGRFISGAGGGGFLQVILKRGVTKEALRERLKQVFEDSGVDVWETEFVWE
;
A
#
# COMPACT_ATOMS: atom_id res chain seq x y z
N VAL A 1 19.80 0.56 -9.48
CA VAL A 1 19.04 0.60 -8.20
C VAL A 1 19.73 1.50 -7.18
N GLY A 2 21.05 1.39 -6.99
CA GLY A 2 21.77 2.17 -5.96
C GLY A 2 21.91 3.67 -6.25
N SER A 3 22.02 4.10 -7.51
CA SER A 3 22.21 5.51 -7.89
C SER A 3 20.90 6.30 -7.81
N GLU A 4 19.77 5.74 -8.20
CA GLU A 4 18.46 6.42 -8.15
C GLU A 4 17.95 6.59 -6.73
N MET A 5 18.18 5.62 -5.84
CA MET A 5 17.88 5.76 -4.41
C MET A 5 18.64 6.92 -3.78
N CYS A 6 19.95 7.07 -4.11
CA CYS A 6 20.74 8.21 -3.62
C CYS A 6 20.25 9.55 -4.15
N ILE A 7 19.75 9.60 -5.39
CA ILE A 7 19.26 10.82 -6.01
C ILE A 7 17.95 11.27 -5.36
N ARG A 8 16.99 10.37 -5.19
CA ARG A 8 15.70 10.73 -4.62
C ARG A 8 15.80 11.11 -3.13
N ASP A 9 16.50 10.34 -2.32
CA ASP A 9 16.61 10.62 -0.87
C ASP A 9 17.49 11.83 -0.56
N ARG A 10 18.58 12.04 -1.31
CA ARG A 10 19.54 13.12 -1.03
C ARG A 10 19.22 14.42 -1.78
N ILE A 11 18.74 14.34 -3.02
CA ILE A 11 18.49 15.53 -3.85
C ILE A 11 17.06 16.03 -3.65
N MET A 12 16.06 15.16 -3.61
CA MET A 12 14.66 15.56 -3.44
C MET A 12 14.26 15.76 -1.99
N SER A 13 15.10 15.37 -1.02
CA SER A 13 14.88 15.55 0.43
C SER A 13 13.48 15.11 0.89
N THR A 14 12.95 14.02 0.31
CA THR A 14 11.61 13.55 0.63
C THR A 14 11.54 12.85 1.98
N GLY A 15 12.69 12.35 2.49
CA GLY A 15 12.76 11.52 3.69
C GLY A 15 12.03 10.19 3.57
N GLY A 16 11.67 9.81 2.33
CA GLY A 16 10.97 8.55 2.06
C GLY A 16 11.90 7.35 2.08
N GLY A 17 11.33 6.16 2.24
CA GLY A 17 12.05 4.90 2.13
C GLY A 17 12.36 4.53 0.67
N TRP A 18 13.09 3.45 0.49
CA TRP A 18 13.54 2.90 -0.80
C TRP A 18 12.52 1.94 -1.45
N GLN A 19 11.42 1.61 -0.78
CA GLN A 19 10.46 0.60 -1.22
C GLN A 19 9.85 0.90 -2.59
N ASP A 20 9.49 2.14 -2.86
CA ASP A 20 8.87 2.53 -4.14
C ASP A 20 9.84 2.36 -5.31
N GLN A 21 11.14 2.71 -5.11
CA GLN A 21 12.16 2.56 -6.14
C GLN A 21 12.43 1.09 -6.46
N VAL A 22 12.55 0.24 -5.44
CA VAL A 22 12.77 -1.19 -5.64
C VAL A 22 11.51 -1.83 -6.22
N GLY A 23 10.32 -1.44 -5.73
CA GLY A 23 9.04 -1.92 -6.24
C GLY A 23 8.83 -1.62 -7.72
N GLY A 24 9.15 -0.41 -8.17
CA GLY A 24 8.93 0.03 -9.55
C GLY A 24 10.00 -0.38 -10.56
N LEU A 25 11.18 -0.80 -10.11
CA LEU A 25 12.31 -1.15 -11.00
C LEU A 25 12.42 -2.64 -11.33
N THR A 26 11.68 -3.47 -10.65
CA THR A 26 11.76 -4.93 -10.81
C THR A 26 10.37 -5.54 -10.87
N PRO A 27 10.11 -6.52 -11.75
CA PRO A 27 8.81 -7.18 -11.86
C PRO A 27 8.52 -8.11 -10.68
N GLY A 28 7.31 -8.67 -10.64
CA GLY A 28 6.89 -9.70 -9.70
C GLY A 28 6.59 -9.20 -8.29
N VAL A 29 6.06 -10.09 -7.46
CA VAL A 29 5.79 -9.83 -6.05
C VAL A 29 7.05 -10.05 -5.23
N LYS A 30 7.34 -9.11 -4.32
CA LYS A 30 8.62 -9.09 -3.60
C LYS A 30 8.43 -8.85 -2.12
N TYR A 31 9.17 -9.60 -1.32
CA TYR A 31 9.41 -9.29 0.08
C TYR A 31 10.79 -8.65 0.22
N ILE A 32 10.81 -7.45 0.75
CA ILE A 32 12.02 -6.64 0.77
C ILE A 32 12.39 -6.29 2.21
N THR A 33 13.65 -6.52 2.56
CA THR A 33 14.18 -6.19 3.88
C THR A 33 15.43 -5.33 3.76
N SER A 34 15.74 -4.56 4.78
CA SER A 34 17.00 -3.83 4.89
C SER A 34 17.57 -3.93 6.30
N ARG A 35 18.91 -3.85 6.40
CA ARG A 35 19.57 -3.70 7.70
C ARG A 35 19.59 -2.21 8.09
N PRO A 36 19.46 -1.90 9.39
CA PRO A 36 19.61 -0.53 9.86
C PRO A 36 21.04 -0.01 9.62
N GLY A 37 21.18 1.30 9.49
CA GLY A 37 22.46 1.96 9.35
C GLY A 37 22.54 2.91 8.15
N ILE A 38 23.61 3.72 8.10
CA ILE A 38 23.84 4.72 7.04
C ILE A 38 24.07 4.06 5.67
N ARG A 39 24.70 2.88 5.64
CA ARG A 39 24.89 2.08 4.45
C ARG A 39 23.89 0.93 4.44
N GLN A 40 22.66 1.24 4.02
CA GLN A 40 21.60 0.23 3.94
C GLN A 40 21.95 -0.85 2.90
N LYS A 41 21.85 -2.11 3.33
CA LYS A 41 21.87 -3.27 2.43
C LYS A 41 20.43 -3.75 2.26
N ILE A 42 19.95 -3.68 1.03
CA ILE A 42 18.59 -4.11 0.67
C ILE A 42 18.66 -5.54 0.16
N HIS A 43 17.81 -6.39 0.70
CA HIS A 43 17.63 -7.77 0.28
C HIS A 43 16.23 -7.90 -0.32
N VAL A 44 16.17 -8.31 -1.57
CA VAL A 44 14.93 -8.56 -2.31
C VAL A 44 14.74 -10.07 -2.41
N THR A 45 13.60 -10.55 -1.93
CA THR A 45 13.17 -11.94 -2.10
C THR A 45 11.95 -11.94 -3.00
N TYR A 46 12.04 -12.57 -4.17
CA TYR A 46 10.91 -12.74 -5.06
C TYR A 46 10.01 -13.85 -4.52
N LEU A 47 8.70 -13.62 -4.50
CA LEU A 47 7.72 -14.62 -4.08
C LEU A 47 7.29 -15.42 -5.31
N GLU A 48 7.45 -16.73 -5.23
CA GLU A 48 6.98 -17.66 -6.26
C GLU A 48 5.51 -18.00 -5.97
N LEU A 49 4.60 -17.30 -6.66
CA LEU A 49 3.17 -17.56 -6.58
C LEU A 49 2.77 -18.56 -7.67
N ASP A 50 1.87 -19.48 -7.35
CA ASP A 50 1.26 -20.36 -8.34
C ASP A 50 0.34 -19.58 -9.32
N GLN A 51 -0.07 -20.23 -10.40
CA GLN A 51 -0.86 -19.58 -11.45
C GLN A 51 -2.26 -19.19 -10.98
N ASP A 52 -2.86 -19.98 -10.11
CA ASP A 52 -4.20 -19.71 -9.57
C ASP A 52 -4.16 -18.48 -8.65
N THR A 53 -3.17 -18.39 -7.80
CA THR A 53 -2.91 -17.21 -6.94
C THR A 53 -2.65 -15.95 -7.77
N LYS A 54 -1.81 -16.05 -8.81
CA LYS A 54 -1.53 -14.92 -9.72
C LYS A 54 -2.82 -14.44 -10.40
N LYS A 55 -3.62 -15.37 -10.90
CA LYS A 55 -4.90 -15.07 -11.55
C LYS A 55 -5.88 -14.43 -10.58
N GLU A 56 -6.08 -15.02 -9.41
CA GLU A 56 -6.97 -14.46 -8.40
C GLU A 56 -6.53 -13.05 -7.96
N LEU A 57 -5.23 -12.83 -7.76
CA LEU A 57 -4.70 -11.52 -7.41
C LEU A 57 -4.95 -10.50 -8.53
N GLN A 58 -4.72 -10.87 -9.80
CA GLN A 58 -4.99 -10.01 -10.96
C GLN A 58 -6.48 -9.65 -11.09
N GLU A 59 -7.38 -10.58 -10.78
CA GLU A 59 -8.82 -10.37 -10.85
C GLU A 59 -9.34 -9.48 -9.70
N ARG A 60 -8.84 -9.68 -8.48
CA ARG A 60 -9.38 -9.05 -7.27
C ARG A 60 -8.66 -7.77 -6.85
N PHE A 61 -7.41 -7.58 -7.25
CA PHE A 61 -6.66 -6.37 -6.91
C PHE A 61 -7.08 -5.20 -7.80
N VAL A 62 -7.39 -4.08 -7.16
CA VAL A 62 -7.83 -2.86 -7.84
C VAL A 62 -7.16 -1.63 -7.26
N LEU A 63 -6.81 -0.69 -8.14
CA LEU A 63 -6.41 0.66 -7.78
C LEU A 63 -7.57 1.63 -7.98
N ILE A 64 -7.89 2.41 -6.95
CA ILE A 64 -8.85 3.51 -7.01
C ILE A 64 -8.07 4.81 -6.90
N TYR A 65 -8.18 5.68 -7.91
CA TYR A 65 -7.65 7.03 -7.82
C TYR A 65 -8.63 7.92 -7.05
N THR A 66 -8.14 8.66 -6.07
CA THR A 66 -8.97 9.49 -5.18
C THR A 66 -9.36 10.85 -5.76
N GLY A 67 -8.95 11.17 -7.00
CA GLY A 67 -9.11 12.51 -7.57
C GLY A 67 -8.17 13.56 -6.95
N GLN A 68 -7.45 13.23 -5.88
CA GLN A 68 -6.64 14.18 -5.13
C GLN A 68 -5.14 13.87 -5.25
N ARG A 69 -4.35 14.94 -5.43
CA ARG A 69 -2.88 14.87 -5.36
C ARG A 69 -2.41 15.53 -4.07
N ARG A 70 -1.60 14.83 -3.30
CA ARG A 70 -1.00 15.38 -2.07
C ARG A 70 0.52 15.22 -2.06
N LEU A 71 1.21 16.22 -1.48
CA LEU A 71 2.65 16.15 -1.28
C LEU A 71 2.97 15.41 0.03
N ALA A 72 3.64 14.27 -0.08
CA ALA A 72 4.01 13.37 1.03
C ALA A 72 4.97 13.97 2.08
N ARG A 73 5.59 15.12 1.80
CA ARG A 73 6.72 15.66 2.61
C ARG A 73 6.41 15.86 4.09
N ASN A 74 5.23 16.33 4.44
CA ASN A 74 4.91 16.70 5.82
C ASN A 74 4.61 15.47 6.69
N LEU A 75 3.93 14.48 6.13
CA LEU A 75 3.55 13.24 6.81
C LEU A 75 4.78 12.45 7.26
N LEU A 76 5.73 12.23 6.38
CA LEU A 76 6.96 11.48 6.68
C LEU A 76 7.81 12.16 7.75
N ARG A 77 7.85 13.50 7.80
CA ARG A 77 8.59 14.23 8.85
C ARG A 77 8.00 13.99 10.23
N GLU A 78 6.69 13.94 10.35
CA GLU A 78 6.02 13.69 11.62
C GLU A 78 6.29 12.26 12.11
N VAL A 79 6.13 11.26 11.24
CA VAL A 79 6.44 9.86 11.58
C VAL A 79 7.90 9.69 12.02
N VAL A 80 8.84 10.26 11.27
CA VAL A 80 10.27 10.21 11.61
C VAL A 80 10.55 10.94 12.90
N GLY A 81 9.95 12.12 13.11
CA GLY A 81 10.10 12.92 14.36
C GLY A 81 9.59 12.15 15.58
N ASN A 82 8.45 11.53 15.50
CA ASN A 82 7.87 10.70 16.56
C ASN A 82 8.75 9.47 16.89
N TYR A 83 9.31 8.84 15.85
CA TYR A 83 10.21 7.70 16.03
C TYR A 83 11.53 8.10 16.71
N ILE A 84 12.19 9.18 16.23
CA ILE A 84 13.43 9.70 16.81
C ILE A 84 13.19 10.20 18.24
N GLY A 85 12.05 10.83 18.49
CA GLY A 85 11.61 11.28 19.82
C GLY A 85 11.26 10.15 20.79
N GLY A 86 11.35 8.89 20.36
CA GLY A 86 11.09 7.72 21.21
C GLY A 86 9.62 7.51 21.57
N ARG A 87 8.68 8.07 20.79
CA ARG A 87 7.25 7.91 21.05
C ARG A 87 6.87 6.43 20.98
N ARG A 88 6.46 5.89 22.12
CA ARG A 88 6.21 4.45 22.30
C ARG A 88 5.20 3.90 21.29
N GLU A 89 4.10 4.60 21.07
CA GLU A 89 3.05 4.20 20.14
C GLU A 89 3.57 4.07 18.70
N SER A 90 4.41 5.02 18.26
CA SER A 90 5.02 4.96 16.92
C SER A 90 6.00 3.80 16.77
N ILE A 91 6.76 3.50 17.83
CA ILE A 91 7.70 2.37 17.83
C ILE A 91 6.94 1.04 17.78
N GLU A 92 5.87 0.90 18.56
CA GLU A 92 5.02 -0.30 18.58
C GLU A 92 4.28 -0.50 17.25
N ALA A 93 3.74 0.57 16.66
CA ALA A 93 3.10 0.53 15.34
C ALA A 93 4.09 0.09 14.24
N LEU A 94 5.33 0.59 14.23
CA LEU A 94 6.35 0.14 13.27
C LEU A 94 6.76 -1.33 13.46
N LYS A 95 6.80 -1.82 14.69
CA LYS A 95 7.03 -3.24 14.97
C LYS A 95 5.89 -4.09 14.43
N GLU A 96 4.66 -3.64 14.63
CA GLU A 96 3.48 -4.33 14.15
C GLU A 96 3.41 -4.35 12.63
N MET A 97 3.71 -3.24 11.94
CA MET A 97 3.83 -3.24 10.48
C MET A 97 4.84 -4.27 9.97
N LYS A 98 5.98 -4.41 10.65
CA LYS A 98 6.98 -5.43 10.29
C LYS A 98 6.45 -6.84 10.48
N ARG A 99 5.69 -7.10 11.55
CA ARG A 99 5.05 -8.39 11.80
C ARG A 99 4.03 -8.71 10.70
N LEU A 100 3.18 -7.74 10.38
CA LEU A 100 2.18 -7.87 9.32
C LEU A 100 2.81 -8.15 7.96
N ALA A 101 3.90 -7.48 7.61
CA ALA A 101 4.60 -7.72 6.35
C ALA A 101 5.12 -9.17 6.21
N VAL A 102 5.58 -9.78 7.31
CA VAL A 102 5.99 -11.21 7.33
C VAL A 102 4.78 -12.13 7.11
N LEU A 103 3.66 -11.85 7.78
CA LEU A 103 2.43 -12.64 7.63
C LEU A 103 1.83 -12.48 6.23
N MET A 104 1.78 -11.26 5.68
CA MET A 104 1.32 -11.00 4.31
C MET A 104 2.13 -11.80 3.29
N ARG A 105 3.46 -11.84 3.45
CA ARG A 105 4.32 -12.68 2.63
C ARG A 105 3.90 -14.13 2.71
N PHE A 106 3.76 -14.68 3.92
CA PHE A 106 3.39 -16.08 4.15
C PHE A 106 2.05 -16.43 3.49
N GLU A 107 1.02 -15.61 3.71
CA GLU A 107 -0.32 -15.85 3.15
C GLU A 107 -0.32 -15.80 1.62
N LEU A 108 0.45 -14.90 1.00
CA LEU A 108 0.60 -14.86 -0.45
C LEU A 108 1.33 -16.10 -0.99
N GLU A 109 2.40 -16.55 -0.34
CA GLU A 109 3.11 -17.79 -0.72
C GLU A 109 2.24 -19.05 -0.57
N GLN A 110 1.21 -19.02 0.31
CA GLN A 110 0.22 -20.09 0.46
C GLN A 110 -1.01 -19.93 -0.46
N GLY A 111 -1.07 -18.88 -1.29
CA GLY A 111 -2.24 -18.60 -2.14
C GLY A 111 -3.48 -18.12 -1.38
N ASN A 112 -3.33 -17.70 -0.12
CA ASN A 112 -4.46 -17.32 0.73
C ASN A 112 -4.77 -15.83 0.61
N ILE A 113 -5.38 -15.43 -0.51
CA ILE A 113 -5.70 -14.02 -0.80
C ILE A 113 -6.69 -13.43 0.22
N ASP A 114 -7.60 -14.23 0.77
CA ASP A 114 -8.58 -13.74 1.76
C ASP A 114 -7.90 -13.39 3.10
N ALA A 115 -6.91 -14.18 3.54
CA ALA A 115 -6.11 -13.83 4.72
C ALA A 115 -5.20 -12.63 4.44
N PHE A 116 -4.60 -12.55 3.27
CA PHE A 116 -3.83 -11.38 2.83
C PHE A 116 -4.68 -10.10 2.87
N ALA A 117 -5.93 -10.14 2.39
CA ALA A 117 -6.86 -9.01 2.41
C ALA A 117 -7.15 -8.54 3.86
N LYS A 118 -7.35 -9.47 4.80
CA LYS A 118 -7.52 -9.14 6.23
C LYS A 118 -6.29 -8.47 6.81
N LEU A 119 -5.10 -8.96 6.49
CA LEU A 119 -3.84 -8.37 6.93
C LEU A 119 -3.61 -6.97 6.34
N LEU A 120 -4.10 -6.68 5.12
CA LEU A 120 -4.11 -5.32 4.57
C LEU A 120 -4.97 -4.37 5.42
N ASN A 121 -6.15 -4.83 5.87
CA ASN A 121 -7.00 -4.03 6.76
C ASN A 121 -6.31 -3.75 8.10
N GLU A 122 -5.69 -4.76 8.72
CA GLU A 122 -4.91 -4.58 9.95
C GLU A 122 -3.76 -3.58 9.73
N HIS A 123 -3.04 -3.72 8.62
CA HIS A 123 -1.96 -2.81 8.26
C HIS A 123 -2.47 -1.36 8.07
N TRP A 124 -3.65 -1.20 7.46
CA TRP A 124 -4.29 0.11 7.30
C TRP A 124 -4.61 0.77 8.65
N GLU A 125 -5.16 0.02 9.62
CA GLU A 125 -5.43 0.52 10.97
C GLU A 125 -4.14 0.95 11.68
N VAL A 126 -3.07 0.16 11.58
CA VAL A 126 -1.76 0.51 12.14
C VAL A 126 -1.15 1.74 11.47
N SER A 127 -1.36 1.91 10.16
CA SER A 127 -0.90 3.09 9.41
C SER A 127 -1.54 4.39 9.93
N LYS A 128 -2.83 4.36 10.24
CA LYS A 128 -3.54 5.51 10.83
C LYS A 128 -3.04 5.89 12.22
N LEU A 129 -2.52 4.92 12.99
CA LEU A 129 -1.87 5.19 14.28
C LEU A 129 -0.51 5.89 14.14
N LEU A 130 0.23 5.59 13.06
CA LEU A 130 1.50 6.24 12.79
C LEU A 130 1.33 7.69 12.35
N ASP A 131 0.32 7.95 11.53
CA ASP A 131 0.04 9.26 10.98
C ASP A 131 -1.47 9.44 10.77
N GLN A 132 -2.07 10.33 11.54
CA GLN A 132 -3.49 10.68 11.39
C GLN A 132 -3.80 11.31 10.03
N GLY A 133 -2.81 11.90 9.36
CA GLY A 133 -2.95 12.45 8.02
C GLY A 133 -2.87 11.41 6.90
N SER A 134 -2.68 10.12 7.20
CA SER A 134 -2.70 9.04 6.20
C SER A 134 -4.09 8.85 5.59
N THR A 135 -5.16 9.19 6.32
CA THR A 135 -6.53 9.23 5.80
C THR A 135 -7.11 10.65 5.80
N ASN A 136 -8.26 10.83 5.17
CA ASN A 136 -9.11 12.02 5.22
C ASN A 136 -10.55 11.63 4.87
N THR A 137 -11.49 12.57 5.04
CA THR A 137 -12.93 12.34 4.80
C THR A 137 -13.22 11.75 3.41
N CYS A 138 -12.53 12.20 2.36
CA CYS A 138 -12.73 11.67 1.01
C CYS A 138 -12.33 10.19 0.90
N ILE A 139 -11.17 9.82 1.46
CA ILE A 139 -10.68 8.43 1.48
C ILE A 139 -11.64 7.54 2.26
N ASP A 140 -12.08 8.00 3.44
CA ASP A 140 -12.99 7.26 4.29
C ASP A 140 -14.34 7.05 3.57
N GLN A 141 -14.89 8.07 2.92
CA GLN A 141 -16.13 7.97 2.11
C GLN A 141 -15.97 7.01 0.92
N ILE A 142 -14.81 6.98 0.24
CA ILE A 142 -14.57 6.02 -0.83
C ILE A 142 -14.62 4.58 -0.29
N PHE A 143 -13.92 4.29 0.82
CA PHE A 143 -13.94 2.96 1.42
C PHE A 143 -15.33 2.57 1.92
N GLU A 144 -16.04 3.48 2.59
CA GLU A 144 -17.41 3.25 3.06
C GLU A 144 -18.37 2.93 1.92
N SER A 145 -18.26 3.63 0.79
CA SER A 145 -19.14 3.45 -0.37
C SER A 145 -19.01 2.07 -1.05
N CYS A 146 -17.91 1.38 -0.82
CA CYS A 146 -17.62 0.07 -1.41
C CYS A 146 -17.31 -1.03 -0.37
N GLU A 147 -17.59 -0.84 0.90
CA GLU A 147 -17.29 -1.79 1.98
C GLU A 147 -17.97 -3.16 1.77
N ASP A 148 -19.17 -3.16 1.19
CA ASP A 148 -19.88 -4.38 0.82
C ASP A 148 -19.24 -5.14 -0.36
N MET A 149 -18.33 -4.52 -1.10
CA MET A 149 -17.68 -5.04 -2.31
C MET A 149 -16.23 -5.47 -2.11
N ILE A 150 -15.60 -5.12 -0.99
CA ILE A 150 -14.17 -5.35 -0.75
C ILE A 150 -13.90 -6.21 0.49
N ASP A 151 -12.84 -7.02 0.45
CA ASP A 151 -12.32 -7.80 1.58
C ASP A 151 -11.09 -7.13 2.21
N GLY A 152 -10.34 -6.37 1.43
CA GLY A 152 -9.13 -5.70 1.88
C GLY A 152 -9.01 -4.29 1.34
N ARG A 153 -8.40 -3.40 2.13
CA ARG A 153 -8.16 -1.99 1.77
C ARG A 153 -6.84 -1.48 2.30
N PHE A 154 -6.20 -0.62 1.53
CA PHE A 154 -4.96 0.05 1.90
C PHE A 154 -4.75 1.31 1.04
N ILE A 155 -3.87 2.21 1.45
CA ILE A 155 -3.47 3.36 0.65
C ILE A 155 -2.01 3.24 0.22
N SER A 156 -1.74 3.55 -1.04
CA SER A 156 -0.38 3.55 -1.58
C SER A 156 0.41 4.78 -1.13
N GLY A 157 1.64 4.56 -0.71
CA GLY A 157 2.56 5.64 -0.34
C GLY A 157 2.28 6.24 1.05
N ALA A 158 2.50 7.55 1.20
CA ALA A 158 2.41 8.24 2.48
C ALA A 158 0.98 8.54 2.95
N GLY A 159 -0.03 8.26 2.13
CA GLY A 159 -1.42 8.52 2.48
C GLY A 159 -1.93 9.92 2.12
N GLY A 160 -3.17 10.20 2.50
CA GLY A 160 -3.83 11.50 2.33
C GLY A 160 -4.29 11.83 0.90
N GLY A 161 -4.20 10.90 -0.06
CA GLY A 161 -4.60 11.04 -1.46
C GLY A 161 -3.83 10.11 -2.38
N GLY A 162 -4.05 10.24 -3.69
CA GLY A 162 -3.41 9.39 -4.70
C GLY A 162 -4.18 8.10 -4.97
N PHE A 163 -3.55 6.95 -4.80
CA PHE A 163 -4.14 5.65 -5.11
C PHE A 163 -4.46 4.84 -3.85
N LEU A 164 -5.69 4.35 -3.78
CA LEU A 164 -6.12 3.33 -2.83
C LEU A 164 -5.96 1.95 -3.47
N GLN A 165 -5.58 0.97 -2.68
CA GLN A 165 -5.50 -0.44 -3.06
C GLN A 165 -6.66 -1.17 -2.38
N VAL A 166 -7.41 -1.95 -3.14
CA VAL A 166 -8.47 -2.80 -2.59
C VAL A 166 -8.38 -4.21 -3.16
N ILE A 167 -8.79 -5.17 -2.35
CA ILE A 167 -9.03 -6.56 -2.77
C ILE A 167 -10.53 -6.75 -2.81
N LEU A 168 -11.07 -7.03 -3.99
CA LEU A 168 -12.50 -7.28 -4.19
C LEU A 168 -12.94 -8.58 -3.50
N LYS A 169 -14.18 -8.62 -3.05
CA LYS A 169 -14.82 -9.88 -2.66
C LYS A 169 -14.95 -10.81 -3.86
N ARG A 170 -14.93 -12.11 -3.59
CA ARG A 170 -15.12 -13.11 -4.64
C ARG A 170 -16.46 -12.89 -5.35
N GLY A 171 -16.42 -12.88 -6.68
CA GLY A 171 -17.61 -12.64 -7.52
C GLY A 171 -17.96 -11.16 -7.77
N VAL A 172 -17.27 -10.23 -7.15
CA VAL A 172 -17.38 -8.79 -7.46
C VAL A 172 -16.41 -8.46 -8.60
N THR A 173 -16.87 -7.70 -9.59
CA THR A 173 -16.06 -7.29 -10.74
C THR A 173 -15.54 -5.86 -10.59
N LYS A 174 -14.46 -5.56 -11.30
CA LYS A 174 -13.88 -4.19 -11.36
C LYS A 174 -14.87 -3.19 -11.95
N GLU A 175 -15.67 -3.63 -12.91
CA GLU A 175 -16.71 -2.84 -13.57
C GLU A 175 -17.83 -2.46 -12.59
N ALA A 176 -18.29 -3.42 -11.77
CA ALA A 176 -19.31 -3.16 -10.75
C ALA A 176 -18.81 -2.14 -9.70
N LEU A 177 -17.55 -2.25 -9.29
CA LEU A 177 -16.93 -1.26 -8.40
C LEU A 177 -16.85 0.12 -9.08
N ARG A 178 -16.42 0.18 -10.36
CA ARG A 178 -16.34 1.43 -11.12
C ARG A 178 -17.71 2.11 -11.23
N GLU A 179 -18.74 1.35 -11.53
CA GLU A 179 -20.13 1.87 -11.61
C GLU A 179 -20.59 2.42 -10.26
N ARG A 180 -20.33 1.70 -9.15
CA ARG A 180 -20.65 2.17 -7.80
C ARG A 180 -19.96 3.50 -7.49
N LEU A 181 -18.67 3.61 -7.75
CA LEU A 181 -17.92 4.84 -7.46
C LEU A 181 -18.35 6.00 -8.34
N LYS A 182 -18.66 5.77 -9.62
CA LYS A 182 -19.23 6.81 -10.50
C LYS A 182 -20.58 7.32 -10.02
N GLN A 183 -21.45 6.45 -9.53
CA GLN A 183 -22.74 6.86 -8.98
C GLN A 183 -22.63 7.71 -7.72
N VAL A 184 -21.65 7.41 -6.86
CA VAL A 184 -21.47 8.11 -5.57
C VAL A 184 -20.68 9.41 -5.71
N PHE A 185 -19.66 9.41 -6.59
CA PHE A 185 -18.67 10.51 -6.64
C PHE A 185 -18.76 11.35 -7.92
N GLU A 186 -19.62 10.99 -8.89
CA GLU A 186 -19.85 11.75 -10.14
C GLU A 186 -18.57 12.37 -10.72
N ASP A 187 -18.49 13.70 -10.76
CA ASP A 187 -17.37 14.47 -11.37
C ASP A 187 -16.21 14.77 -10.41
N SER A 188 -16.11 14.06 -9.28
CA SER A 188 -15.05 14.30 -8.27
C SER A 188 -13.64 13.88 -8.72
N GLY A 189 -13.52 13.15 -9.85
CA GLY A 189 -12.27 12.59 -10.33
C GLY A 189 -11.87 11.27 -9.66
N VAL A 190 -12.73 10.70 -8.81
CA VAL A 190 -12.57 9.34 -8.26
C VAL A 190 -12.83 8.33 -9.37
N ASP A 191 -11.89 7.43 -9.64
CA ASP A 191 -12.06 6.41 -10.68
C ASP A 191 -11.25 5.14 -10.38
N VAL A 192 -11.72 4.02 -10.93
CA VAL A 192 -10.99 2.74 -10.94
C VAL A 192 -10.01 2.74 -12.09
N TRP A 193 -8.72 2.52 -11.77
CA TRP A 193 -7.67 2.44 -12.78
C TRP A 193 -7.40 0.99 -13.18
N GLU A 194 -7.18 0.81 -14.48
CA GLU A 194 -6.75 -0.49 -14.99
C GLU A 194 -5.36 -0.82 -14.44
N THR A 195 -5.23 -2.06 -13.97
CA THR A 195 -4.00 -2.57 -13.37
C THR A 195 -3.64 -3.91 -13.96
N GLU A 196 -2.37 -4.04 -14.32
CA GLU A 196 -1.80 -5.30 -14.76
C GLU A 196 -0.55 -5.60 -13.95
N PHE A 197 -0.45 -6.81 -13.44
CA PHE A 197 0.75 -7.26 -12.75
C PHE A 197 1.79 -7.73 -13.77
N VAL A 198 2.98 -7.17 -13.68
CA VAL A 198 4.14 -7.64 -14.45
C VAL A 198 4.85 -8.71 -13.64
N TRP A 199 4.74 -9.96 -14.09
CA TRP A 199 5.25 -11.12 -13.36
C TRP A 199 6.72 -11.45 -13.69
N GLU A 200 7.18 -11.07 -14.89
CA GLU A 200 8.53 -11.33 -15.41
C GLU A 200 9.16 -10.07 -16.02
#